data_e3c0856797136bf44d4792e5e78f900f
#
_entry.id   e3c0856797136bf44d4792e5e78f900f
#
_cell.length_a   1.000
_cell.length_b   1.000
_cell.length_c   1.000
_cell.angle_alpha   90.00
_cell.angle_beta   90.00
_cell.angle_gamma   90.00
#
_symmetry.space_group_name_H-M   'P 1'
#
loop_
_entity.id
_entity.type
_entity.pdbx_description
1 polymer ?
#
loop_
_entity_poly.entity_id
_entity_poly.type
_entity_poly.pdbx_seq_one_letter_code
_entity_poly.pdbx_strand_id
1 'polypeptide(L)'
;MLLVTAKMPKRKLSLGVAAAALLLVVTVCVSGKAVSWWDDINFWATDVRSLYYLDGFAQKYVNVAPEFGDYPPGAQLIKWWFLHFDPHTFREGLAFAGYYGMNLVFLLPLLRAVKGRNVVVMFFL
;
A
#
# COMPACT_ATOMS: atom_id res chain seq x y z
N MET A 1 13.16 33.37 -4.35
CA MET A 1 12.49 32.10 -4.21
C MET A 1 11.05 32.37 -3.79
N LEU A 2 10.11 32.42 -4.76
CA LEU A 2 8.70 32.74 -4.51
C LEU A 2 8.00 31.44 -4.10
N LEU A 3 7.68 31.33 -2.82
CA LEU A 3 6.75 30.32 -2.32
C LEU A 3 5.33 30.66 -2.85
N VAL A 4 4.94 30.06 -3.95
CA VAL A 4 3.56 30.08 -4.41
C VAL A 4 2.74 29.24 -3.43
N THR A 5 2.16 29.85 -2.41
CA THR A 5 1.15 29.24 -1.56
C THR A 5 -0.11 29.06 -2.40
N ALA A 6 -0.19 27.97 -3.15
CA ALA A 6 -1.41 27.59 -3.86
C ALA A 6 -2.50 27.32 -2.83
N LYS A 7 -3.46 28.25 -2.72
CA LYS A 7 -4.64 28.13 -1.86
C LYS A 7 -5.47 26.94 -2.34
N MET A 8 -5.26 25.76 -1.76
CA MET A 8 -6.02 24.56 -2.12
C MET A 8 -7.50 24.78 -1.84
N PRO A 9 -8.40 24.48 -2.78
CA PRO A 9 -9.82 24.60 -2.54
C PRO A 9 -10.22 23.68 -1.39
N LYS A 10 -10.99 24.20 -0.41
CA LYS A 10 -11.39 23.53 0.85
C LYS A 10 -11.90 22.09 0.64
N ARG A 11 -12.59 21.82 -0.48
CA ARG A 11 -13.14 20.48 -0.80
C ARG A 11 -12.04 19.45 -1.10
N LYS A 12 -10.91 19.85 -1.69
CA LYS A 12 -9.78 18.94 -1.97
C LYS A 12 -9.02 18.58 -0.70
N LEU A 13 -8.91 19.52 0.24
CA LEU A 13 -8.28 19.28 1.54
C LEU A 13 -9.09 18.27 2.36
N SER A 14 -10.43 18.41 2.39
CA SER A 14 -11.28 17.49 3.14
C SER A 14 -11.22 16.05 2.62
N LEU A 15 -11.14 15.83 1.29
CA LEU A 15 -10.97 14.50 0.71
C LEU A 15 -9.60 13.90 1.05
N GLY A 16 -8.54 14.70 0.99
CA GLY A 16 -7.20 14.27 1.38
C GLY A 16 -7.11 13.89 2.86
N VAL A 17 -7.72 14.69 3.73
CA VAL A 17 -7.80 14.38 5.17
C VAL A 17 -8.59 13.10 5.43
N ALA A 18 -9.73 12.91 4.76
CA ALA A 18 -10.51 11.69 4.89
C ALA A 18 -9.75 10.46 4.40
N ALA A 19 -9.04 10.56 3.28
CA ALA A 19 -8.20 9.48 2.76
C ALA A 19 -7.03 9.14 3.72
N ALA A 20 -6.38 10.16 4.28
CA ALA A 20 -5.30 9.96 5.26
C ALA A 20 -5.83 9.31 6.56
N ALA A 21 -6.99 9.76 7.05
CA ALA A 21 -7.63 9.15 8.22
C ALA A 21 -8.01 7.68 7.96
N LEU A 22 -8.56 7.37 6.79
CA LEU A 22 -8.90 6.01 6.40
C LEU A 22 -7.63 5.14 6.30
N LEU A 23 -6.55 5.64 5.70
CA LEU A 23 -5.27 4.93 5.64
C LEU A 23 -4.72 4.64 7.04
N LEU A 24 -4.82 5.60 7.96
CA LEU A 24 -4.40 5.41 9.35
C LEU A 24 -5.23 4.29 10.02
N VAL A 25 -6.56 4.31 9.86
CA VAL A 25 -7.44 3.26 10.39
C VAL A 25 -7.06 1.90 9.81
N VAL A 26 -6.89 1.79 8.50
CA VAL A 26 -6.46 0.55 7.83
C VAL A 26 -5.12 0.09 8.39
N THR A 27 -4.14 0.98 8.54
CA THR A 27 -2.82 0.66 9.08
C THR A 27 -2.94 0.07 10.49
N VAL A 28 -3.75 0.66 11.35
CA VAL A 28 -4.00 0.13 12.71
C VAL A 28 -4.67 -1.25 12.63
N CYS A 29 -5.68 -1.42 11.78
CA CYS A 29 -6.39 -2.70 11.64
C CYS A 29 -5.49 -3.84 11.11
N VAL A 30 -4.50 -3.53 10.29
CA VAL A 30 -3.59 -4.53 9.71
C VAL A 30 -2.25 -4.65 10.46
N SER A 31 -2.01 -3.83 11.48
CA SER A 31 -0.72 -3.76 12.18
C SER A 31 -0.27 -5.11 12.77
N GLY A 32 -1.19 -5.94 13.21
CA GLY A 32 -0.93 -7.28 13.75
C GLY A 32 -1.11 -8.41 12.74
N LYS A 33 -1.38 -8.11 11.46
CA LYS A 33 -1.52 -9.15 10.44
C LYS A 33 -0.17 -9.72 10.03
N ALA A 34 -0.13 -11.05 9.95
CA ALA A 34 0.98 -11.81 9.38
C ALA A 34 0.57 -12.42 8.04
N VAL A 35 1.56 -12.66 7.20
CA VAL A 35 1.39 -13.40 5.95
C VAL A 35 1.02 -14.86 6.28
N SER A 36 -0.10 -15.34 5.74
CA SER A 36 -0.66 -16.65 6.10
C SER A 36 -1.10 -17.49 4.93
N TRP A 37 -1.33 -16.89 3.77
CA TRP A 37 -1.76 -17.59 2.57
C TRP A 37 -0.58 -18.11 1.77
N TRP A 38 -0.78 -19.25 1.09
CA TRP A 38 0.26 -19.93 0.32
C TRP A 38 0.91 -19.01 -0.74
N ASP A 39 0.10 -18.28 -1.52
CA ASP A 39 0.58 -17.34 -2.53
C ASP A 39 1.36 -16.17 -1.91
N ASP A 40 0.89 -15.66 -0.78
CA ASP A 40 1.59 -14.58 -0.07
C ASP A 40 2.95 -15.05 0.44
N ILE A 41 3.03 -16.27 1.01
CA ILE A 41 4.27 -16.80 1.57
C ILE A 41 5.27 -17.09 0.46
N ASN A 42 4.83 -17.73 -0.63
CA ASN A 42 5.73 -18.24 -1.68
C ASN A 42 6.11 -17.18 -2.71
N PHE A 43 5.28 -16.14 -2.93
CA PHE A 43 5.54 -15.12 -3.96
C PHE A 43 5.62 -13.73 -3.41
N TRP A 44 4.48 -13.20 -2.95
CA TRP A 44 4.35 -11.79 -2.66
C TRP A 44 5.21 -11.31 -1.50
N ALA A 45 5.25 -12.07 -0.41
CA ALA A 45 6.06 -11.75 0.75
C ALA A 45 7.54 -12.12 0.54
N THR A 46 7.82 -13.14 -0.26
CA THR A 46 9.20 -13.54 -0.57
C THR A 46 9.95 -12.42 -1.27
N ASP A 47 9.35 -11.79 -2.29
CA ASP A 47 9.95 -10.63 -2.95
C ASP A 47 10.12 -9.44 -2.01
N VAL A 48 9.11 -9.14 -1.21
CA VAL A 48 9.18 -8.00 -0.26
C VAL A 48 10.25 -8.23 0.81
N ARG A 49 10.40 -9.46 1.32
CA ARG A 49 11.44 -9.83 2.26
C ARG A 49 12.83 -9.76 1.62
N SER A 50 12.95 -10.24 0.39
CA SER A 50 14.20 -10.18 -0.37
C SER A 50 14.63 -8.74 -0.62
N LEU A 51 13.73 -7.86 -1.04
CA LEU A 51 13.98 -6.43 -1.18
C LEU A 51 14.43 -5.79 0.13
N TYR A 52 13.79 -6.17 1.25
CA TYR A 52 14.08 -5.58 2.55
C TYR A 52 15.42 -6.04 3.14
N TYR A 53 15.76 -7.34 3.05
CA TYR A 53 16.95 -7.90 3.68
C TYR A 53 18.16 -8.00 2.75
N LEU A 54 17.94 -8.13 1.43
CA LEU A 54 18.98 -8.44 0.44
C LEU A 54 19.13 -7.35 -0.63
N ASP A 55 18.31 -6.29 -0.56
CA ASP A 55 18.29 -5.17 -1.51
C ASP A 55 18.13 -5.63 -2.98
N GLY A 56 17.29 -6.63 -3.20
CA GLY A 56 17.01 -7.16 -4.52
C GLY A 56 15.82 -8.10 -4.57
N PHE A 57 15.27 -8.29 -5.76
CA PHE A 57 14.17 -9.23 -5.98
C PHE A 57 14.61 -10.68 -5.77
N ALA A 58 13.68 -11.53 -5.31
CA ALA A 58 13.98 -12.92 -4.95
C ALA A 58 14.53 -13.75 -6.10
N GLN A 59 14.15 -13.47 -7.35
CA GLN A 59 14.68 -14.14 -8.55
C GLN A 59 16.20 -13.99 -8.73
N LYS A 60 16.80 -12.95 -8.15
CA LYS A 60 18.25 -12.76 -8.16
C LYS A 60 18.99 -13.80 -7.30
N TYR A 61 18.29 -14.47 -6.40
CA TYR A 61 18.85 -15.35 -5.39
C TYR A 61 18.28 -16.77 -5.57
N VAL A 62 19.13 -17.70 -6.02
CA VAL A 62 18.74 -19.08 -6.40
C VAL A 62 17.97 -19.84 -5.32
N ASN A 63 18.27 -19.59 -4.06
CA ASN A 63 17.67 -20.31 -2.92
C ASN A 63 16.34 -19.71 -2.41
N VAL A 64 15.94 -18.58 -2.95
CA VAL A 64 14.71 -17.87 -2.51
C VAL A 64 13.83 -17.45 -3.69
N ALA A 65 14.24 -17.80 -4.92
CA ALA A 65 13.48 -17.47 -6.11
C ALA A 65 12.10 -18.14 -6.07
N PRO A 66 11.02 -17.37 -6.25
CA PRO A 66 9.67 -17.92 -6.33
C PRO A 66 9.49 -18.72 -7.62
N GLU A 67 8.59 -19.69 -7.58
CA GLU A 67 8.26 -20.54 -8.73
C GLU A 67 7.75 -19.74 -9.94
N PHE A 68 7.06 -18.63 -9.69
CA PHE A 68 6.50 -17.72 -10.71
C PHE A 68 7.12 -16.33 -10.58
N GLY A 69 8.27 -16.12 -11.20
CA GLY A 69 9.03 -14.88 -11.11
C GLY A 69 8.57 -13.71 -11.99
N ASP A 70 7.60 -13.94 -12.89
CA ASP A 70 7.24 -12.99 -13.95
C ASP A 70 6.13 -11.99 -13.56
N TYR A 71 5.73 -11.97 -12.28
CA TYR A 71 4.71 -11.03 -11.82
C TYR A 71 5.20 -9.58 -11.80
N PRO A 72 4.36 -8.61 -12.22
CA PRO A 72 4.71 -7.20 -12.18
C PRO A 72 5.06 -6.74 -10.76
N PRO A 73 6.23 -6.09 -10.56
CA PRO A 73 6.78 -5.81 -9.24
C PRO A 73 6.14 -4.62 -8.51
N GLY A 74 5.14 -3.96 -9.10
CA GLY A 74 4.58 -2.72 -8.56
C GLY A 74 4.04 -2.82 -7.15
N ALA A 75 3.31 -3.89 -6.84
CA ALA A 75 2.76 -4.10 -5.50
C ALA A 75 3.85 -4.39 -4.46
N GLN A 76 4.88 -5.16 -4.84
CA GLN A 76 6.01 -5.49 -3.97
C GLN A 76 6.85 -4.25 -3.65
N LEU A 77 7.10 -3.38 -4.63
CA LEU A 77 7.83 -2.13 -4.44
C LEU A 77 7.10 -1.18 -3.49
N ILE A 78 5.77 -1.07 -3.58
CA ILE A 78 4.99 -0.26 -2.67
C ILE A 78 4.99 -0.84 -1.26
N LYS A 79 4.83 -2.16 -1.10
CA LYS A 79 4.94 -2.86 0.17
C LYS A 79 6.32 -2.62 0.81
N TRP A 80 7.38 -2.78 0.04
CA TRP A 80 8.76 -2.54 0.46
C TRP A 80 8.98 -1.09 0.88
N TRP A 81 8.48 -0.11 0.11
CA TRP A 81 8.58 1.30 0.46
C TRP A 81 7.92 1.63 1.80
N PHE A 82 6.76 1.05 2.10
CA PHE A 82 6.09 1.23 3.39
C PHE A 82 6.88 0.65 4.56
N LEU A 83 7.68 -0.39 4.36
CA LEU A 83 8.54 -0.94 5.42
C LEU A 83 9.59 0.06 5.92
N HIS A 84 9.94 1.08 5.13
CA HIS A 84 10.88 2.12 5.55
C HIS A 84 10.30 3.09 6.60
N PHE A 85 9.00 3.03 6.91
CA PHE A 85 8.45 3.73 8.07
C PHE A 85 8.91 3.12 9.41
N ASP A 86 9.36 1.86 9.41
CA ASP A 86 10.07 1.23 10.51
C ASP A 86 11.28 0.45 9.96
N PRO A 87 12.42 1.11 9.68
CA PRO A 87 13.55 0.48 9.01
C PRO A 87 14.31 -0.52 9.88
N HIS A 88 14.01 -0.59 11.18
CA HIS A 88 14.70 -1.49 12.11
C HIS A 88 14.03 -2.85 12.25
N THR A 89 12.75 -2.95 11.88
CA THR A 89 11.98 -4.17 12.08
C THR A 89 11.12 -4.47 10.85
N PHE A 90 11.26 -5.67 10.29
CA PHE A 90 10.37 -6.13 9.24
C PHE A 90 8.96 -6.37 9.82
N ARG A 91 8.02 -5.48 9.47
CA ARG A 91 6.63 -5.58 9.91
C ARG A 91 5.71 -5.88 8.74
N GLU A 92 5.20 -7.09 8.67
CA GLU A 92 4.27 -7.51 7.63
C GLU A 92 3.01 -6.60 7.58
N GLY A 93 2.54 -6.12 8.73
CA GLY A 93 1.44 -5.15 8.81
C GLY A 93 1.69 -3.85 8.03
N LEU A 94 2.93 -3.35 8.00
CA LEU A 94 3.28 -2.18 7.16
C LEU A 94 3.24 -2.50 5.66
N ALA A 95 3.66 -3.71 5.26
CA ALA A 95 3.52 -4.16 3.88
C ALA A 95 2.04 -4.23 3.45
N PHE A 96 1.16 -4.74 4.32
CA PHE A 96 -0.29 -4.72 4.09
C PHE A 96 -0.84 -3.29 4.02
N ALA A 97 -0.40 -2.39 4.92
CA ALA A 97 -0.80 -0.98 4.88
C ALA A 97 -0.41 -0.31 3.56
N GLY A 98 0.77 -0.62 3.01
CA GLY A 98 1.23 -0.17 1.70
C GLY A 98 0.31 -0.63 0.58
N TYR A 99 -0.04 -1.90 0.56
CA TYR A 99 -0.94 -2.47 -0.44
C TYR A 99 -2.33 -1.84 -0.39
N TYR A 100 -2.93 -1.72 0.79
CA TYR A 100 -4.23 -1.06 0.94
C TYR A 100 -4.17 0.43 0.65
N GLY A 101 -3.05 1.10 1.00
CA GLY A 101 -2.82 2.50 0.66
C GLY A 101 -2.80 2.74 -0.86
N MET A 102 -2.13 1.87 -1.60
CA MET A 102 -2.16 1.89 -3.07
C MET A 102 -3.59 1.77 -3.61
N ASN A 103 -4.34 0.77 -3.14
CA ASN A 103 -5.73 0.57 -3.56
C ASN A 103 -6.59 1.80 -3.24
N LEU A 104 -6.41 2.41 -2.07
CA LEU A 104 -7.11 3.63 -1.69
C LEU A 104 -6.82 4.78 -2.66
N VAL A 105 -5.55 4.97 -3.07
CA VAL A 105 -5.17 6.00 -4.05
C VAL A 105 -5.87 5.77 -5.39
N PHE A 106 -5.95 4.53 -5.86
CA PHE A 106 -6.68 4.19 -7.11
C PHE A 106 -8.18 4.42 -7.00
N LEU A 107 -8.77 4.33 -5.81
CA LEU A 107 -10.20 4.62 -5.58
C LEU A 107 -10.51 6.12 -5.49
N LEU A 108 -9.52 6.98 -5.20
CA LEU A 108 -9.74 8.43 -5.05
C LEU A 108 -10.41 9.10 -6.27
N PRO A 109 -10.08 8.79 -7.54
CA PRO A 109 -10.78 9.34 -8.71
C PRO A 109 -12.27 8.96 -8.74
N LEU A 110 -12.61 7.73 -8.32
CA LEU A 110 -14.00 7.26 -8.27
C LEU A 110 -14.80 8.05 -7.22
N LEU A 111 -14.21 8.35 -6.07
CA LEU A 111 -14.84 9.17 -5.04
C LEU A 111 -15.14 10.59 -5.51
N ARG A 112 -14.43 11.10 -6.52
CA ARG A 112 -14.72 12.40 -7.16
C ARG A 112 -15.94 12.35 -8.08
N ALA A 113 -16.17 11.20 -8.72
CA ALA A 113 -17.28 10.99 -9.66
C ALA A 113 -18.60 10.78 -8.93
N VAL A 114 -18.57 10.33 -7.66
CA VAL A 114 -19.77 10.03 -6.88
C VAL A 114 -20.23 11.29 -6.13
N LYS A 115 -21.48 11.71 -6.38
CA LYS A 115 -22.12 12.83 -5.69
C LYS A 115 -22.83 12.32 -4.43
N GLY A 116 -22.40 12.79 -3.25
CA GLY A 116 -23.15 12.75 -1.99
C GLY A 116 -23.70 11.37 -1.60
N ARG A 117 -25.01 11.19 -1.70
CA ARG A 117 -25.76 10.03 -1.19
C ARG A 117 -25.37 8.67 -1.81
N ASN A 118 -24.72 8.66 -2.98
CA ASN A 118 -24.34 7.44 -3.69
C ASN A 118 -23.00 6.85 -3.22
N VAL A 119 -22.25 7.56 -2.36
CA VAL A 119 -20.99 7.05 -1.80
C VAL A 119 -21.25 5.78 -0.98
N VAL A 120 -22.31 5.76 -0.20
CA VAL A 120 -22.68 4.60 0.62
C VAL A 120 -23.00 3.38 -0.24
N VAL A 121 -23.73 3.57 -1.35
CA VAL A 121 -24.06 2.47 -2.28
C VAL A 121 -22.82 1.88 -2.93
N MET A 122 -21.81 2.69 -3.23
CA MET A 122 -20.56 2.24 -3.88
C MET A 122 -19.68 1.38 -2.96
N PHE A 123 -19.85 1.46 -1.63
CA PHE A 123 -19.12 0.62 -0.68
C PHE A 123 -19.80 -0.74 -0.45
N PHE A 124 -21.03 -0.92 -0.93
CA PHE A 124 -21.80 -2.16 -0.77
C PHE A 124 -22.05 -2.91 -2.09
N LEU A 125 -21.50 -2.43 -3.21
CA LEU A 125 -21.46 -3.10 -4.51
C LEU A 125 -20.05 -3.63 -4.80
#